data_bb05af418e3190269226b8fd8057df37
#
_entry.id   bb05af418e3190269226b8fd8057df37
#
_cell.length_a   1.000
_cell.length_b   1.000
_cell.length_c   1.000
_cell.angle_alpha   90.00
_cell.angle_beta   90.00
_cell.angle_gamma   90.00
#
_symmetry.space_group_name_H-M   'P 1'
#
loop_
_entity.id
_entity.type
_entity.pdbx_description
1 polymer ?
#
loop_
_entity_poly.entity_id
_entity_poly.type
_entity_poly.pdbx_seq_one_letter_code
_entity_poly.pdbx_strand_id
1 'polypeptide(L)'
;MSRNITLFLLLLLCVPSFMGARTLNDDYVDSVSRSNKLVFIDGRPVDRVELNHYTDSIRSRIAAFYYDQFHHFMDPGAPYFLFLSKDSKLAMGIGGAVRMRAYYDWGGAMPSPGFAPALIPIPADPANMKHFGTTPAGTCLFFRVLGQNKTLGEYQLYIEADFTGYQSRDFRLKKAYAIINDFTVGYAPSTFSDPAAVPPTVDAQGPANKMTPTSVLVRYMPVVKDKWYFAVSAETPETSIGADGSDTRTVSNWLPDFAAFAQYQWAHGQHIRLSGIVRTLSYRDMLQGRNHDKAGWAVQLSGVGSPHRAMTVFATANYGHGYASLGGDLMMGAYDLVGAPLLPGKLYAPASYGWCLGFKYNFTPMLFASLSVSQTRYLPSHRVSPDEYKYGMASAVNVFWNMTPRMQVGAEYDFGYRRNFGGDHRSAQRVGAMCMFSF
;
A
#
# COMPACT_ATOMS: atom_id res chain seq x y z
N MET A 1 23.70 -15.65 10.09
CA MET A 1 22.83 -14.60 9.51
C MET A 1 23.16 -14.22 8.06
N SER A 2 24.38 -14.40 7.56
CA SER A 2 24.79 -14.00 6.19
C SER A 2 24.27 -14.89 5.05
N ARG A 3 24.10 -16.20 5.25
CA ARG A 3 23.72 -17.16 4.17
C ARG A 3 22.30 -16.98 3.63
N ASN A 4 21.35 -16.50 4.44
CA ASN A 4 19.95 -16.36 4.02
C ASN A 4 19.69 -15.06 3.22
N ILE A 5 20.47 -14.01 3.47
CA ILE A 5 20.40 -12.75 2.72
C ILE A 5 21.01 -12.92 1.32
N THR A 6 22.08 -13.71 1.23
CA THR A 6 22.74 -14.00 -0.05
C THR A 6 21.86 -14.86 -0.97
N LEU A 7 21.07 -15.79 -0.40
CA LEU A 7 20.11 -16.59 -1.17
C LEU A 7 18.94 -15.76 -1.70
N PHE A 8 18.48 -14.77 -0.92
CA PHE A 8 17.42 -13.86 -1.32
C PHE A 8 17.86 -12.89 -2.43
N LEU A 9 19.10 -12.37 -2.35
CA LEU A 9 19.73 -11.55 -3.40
C LEU A 9 19.99 -12.35 -4.69
N LEU A 10 20.38 -13.62 -4.60
CA LEU A 10 20.58 -14.50 -5.75
C LEU A 10 19.26 -14.85 -6.46
N LEU A 11 18.16 -15.03 -5.72
CA LEU A 11 16.83 -15.24 -6.30
C LEU A 11 16.31 -14.01 -7.06
N LEU A 12 16.66 -12.80 -6.63
CA LEU A 12 16.34 -11.55 -7.32
C LEU A 12 17.20 -11.30 -8.56
N LEU A 13 18.44 -11.82 -8.59
CA LEU A 13 19.37 -11.67 -9.72
C LEU A 13 19.15 -12.69 -10.85
N CYS A 14 18.41 -13.78 -10.58
CA CYS A 14 18.05 -14.79 -11.58
C CYS A 14 16.75 -14.48 -12.31
N VAL A 15 16.42 -13.20 -12.58
CA VAL A 15 15.28 -12.87 -13.44
C VAL A 15 15.72 -12.98 -14.89
N PRO A 16 15.31 -14.02 -15.62
CA PRO A 16 15.60 -14.11 -17.04
C PRO A 16 14.90 -12.97 -17.78
N SER A 17 15.52 -12.50 -18.83
CA SER A 17 14.96 -11.47 -19.74
C SER A 17 13.73 -12.02 -20.45
N PHE A 18 12.57 -11.98 -19.81
CA PHE A 18 11.32 -12.34 -20.45
C PHE A 18 10.78 -11.14 -21.22
N MET A 19 10.79 -11.22 -22.52
CA MET A 19 10.07 -10.34 -23.42
C MET A 19 8.58 -10.40 -23.08
N GLY A 20 8.00 -9.24 -22.81
CA GLY A 20 6.61 -8.85 -22.65
C GLY A 20 5.48 -9.86 -22.83
N ALA A 21 5.44 -10.89 -22.00
CA ALA A 21 4.26 -11.77 -21.98
C ALA A 21 3.10 -11.05 -21.29
N ARG A 22 2.02 -10.82 -22.03
CA ARG A 22 0.76 -10.29 -21.50
C ARG A 22 0.24 -11.25 -20.42
N THR A 23 -0.09 -10.73 -19.24
CA THR A 23 -0.63 -11.57 -18.15
C THR A 23 -2.12 -11.87 -18.38
N LEU A 24 -2.63 -12.97 -17.80
CA LEU A 24 -4.08 -13.25 -17.81
C LEU A 24 -4.88 -12.13 -17.12
N ASN A 25 -4.25 -11.39 -16.21
CA ASN A 25 -4.87 -10.24 -15.56
C ASN A 25 -5.07 -9.07 -16.53
N ASP A 26 -4.19 -8.89 -17.52
CA ASP A 26 -4.34 -7.86 -18.55
C ASP A 26 -5.55 -8.15 -19.44
N ASP A 27 -5.82 -9.43 -19.76
CA ASP A 27 -7.02 -9.83 -20.51
C ASP A 27 -8.30 -9.53 -19.72
N TYR A 28 -8.27 -9.68 -18.39
CA TYR A 28 -9.37 -9.26 -17.51
C TYR A 28 -9.56 -7.75 -17.52
N VAL A 29 -8.50 -6.96 -17.39
CA VAL A 29 -8.54 -5.49 -17.44
C VAL A 29 -9.13 -5.02 -18.79
N ASP A 30 -8.76 -5.63 -19.90
CA ASP A 30 -9.37 -5.34 -21.19
C ASP A 30 -10.88 -5.66 -21.23
N SER A 31 -11.31 -6.71 -20.55
CA SER A 31 -12.75 -7.04 -20.45
C SER A 31 -13.52 -6.02 -19.61
N VAL A 32 -12.91 -5.51 -18.54
CA VAL A 32 -13.47 -4.43 -17.72
C VAL A 32 -13.59 -3.15 -18.54
N SER A 33 -12.57 -2.82 -19.33
CA SER A 33 -12.57 -1.61 -20.15
C SER A 33 -13.75 -1.57 -21.15
N ARG A 34 -14.14 -2.70 -21.69
CA ARG A 34 -15.29 -2.81 -22.62
C ARG A 34 -16.64 -2.62 -21.93
N SER A 35 -16.72 -2.72 -20.61
CA SER A 35 -17.97 -2.57 -19.85
C SER A 35 -18.29 -1.13 -19.47
N ASN A 36 -17.41 -0.16 -19.77
CA ASN A 36 -17.58 1.22 -19.40
C ASN A 36 -18.64 1.94 -20.25
N LYS A 37 -19.27 2.94 -19.65
CA LYS A 37 -20.14 3.87 -20.36
C LYS A 37 -19.38 5.15 -20.70
N LEU A 38 -19.26 5.44 -21.98
CA LEU A 38 -18.70 6.67 -22.52
C LEU A 38 -19.83 7.66 -22.79
N VAL A 39 -19.66 8.90 -22.34
CA VAL A 39 -20.61 9.98 -22.56
C VAL A 39 -19.81 11.25 -22.90
N PHE A 40 -20.24 12.01 -23.91
CA PHE A 40 -19.67 13.35 -24.12
C PHE A 40 -20.09 14.30 -23.00
N ILE A 41 -19.26 15.32 -22.70
CA ILE A 41 -19.55 16.29 -21.63
C ILE A 41 -20.85 17.05 -21.90
N ASP A 42 -21.30 17.13 -23.15
CA ASP A 42 -22.60 17.70 -23.52
C ASP A 42 -23.81 16.77 -23.24
N GLY A 43 -23.58 15.63 -22.61
CA GLY A 43 -24.62 14.66 -22.20
C GLY A 43 -25.03 13.68 -23.28
N ARG A 44 -24.46 13.75 -24.49
CA ARG A 44 -24.78 12.80 -25.55
C ARG A 44 -23.98 11.49 -25.37
N PRO A 45 -24.61 10.32 -25.56
CA PRO A 45 -23.89 9.06 -25.60
C PRO A 45 -22.94 9.04 -26.82
N VAL A 46 -21.77 8.43 -26.65
CA VAL A 46 -20.80 8.26 -27.74
C VAL A 46 -21.28 7.13 -28.64
N ASP A 47 -21.58 7.44 -29.89
CA ASP A 47 -21.92 6.41 -30.88
C ASP A 47 -20.66 5.66 -31.36
N ARG A 48 -20.82 4.38 -31.71
CA ARG A 48 -19.74 3.54 -32.27
C ARG A 48 -19.14 4.12 -33.57
N VAL A 49 -19.90 4.82 -34.33
CA VAL A 49 -19.45 5.46 -35.58
C VAL A 49 -18.57 6.67 -35.27
N GLU A 50 -18.97 7.49 -34.31
CA GLU A 50 -18.14 8.61 -33.84
C GLU A 50 -16.85 8.14 -33.13
N LEU A 51 -16.91 7.02 -32.41
CA LEU A 51 -15.73 6.37 -31.84
C LEU A 51 -14.66 6.05 -32.90
N ASN A 52 -15.06 5.63 -34.09
CA ASN A 52 -14.13 5.32 -35.16
C ASN A 52 -13.42 6.55 -35.74
N HIS A 53 -14.02 7.72 -35.69
CA HIS A 53 -13.43 8.98 -36.16
C HIS A 53 -12.45 9.62 -35.16
N TYR A 54 -12.61 9.33 -33.84
CA TYR A 54 -11.76 9.85 -32.76
C TYR A 54 -10.86 8.77 -32.14
N THR A 55 -10.64 7.66 -32.86
CA THR A 55 -10.15 6.39 -32.32
C THR A 55 -8.86 6.47 -31.50
N ASP A 56 -7.86 7.22 -31.95
CA ASP A 56 -6.55 7.15 -31.28
C ASP A 56 -6.48 8.02 -30.02
N SER A 57 -7.05 9.25 -30.05
CA SER A 57 -7.06 10.12 -28.87
C SER A 57 -7.97 9.60 -27.76
N ILE A 58 -9.16 9.07 -28.12
CA ILE A 58 -10.09 8.49 -27.14
C ILE A 58 -9.52 7.22 -26.54
N ARG A 59 -8.93 6.33 -27.34
CA ARG A 59 -8.25 5.12 -26.84
C ARG A 59 -7.09 5.45 -25.91
N SER A 60 -6.27 6.43 -26.26
CA SER A 60 -5.19 6.89 -25.42
C SER A 60 -5.70 7.42 -24.08
N ARG A 61 -6.79 8.22 -24.08
CA ARG A 61 -7.40 8.73 -22.84
C ARG A 61 -8.03 7.63 -22.00
N ILE A 62 -8.73 6.69 -22.62
CA ILE A 62 -9.27 5.54 -21.89
C ILE A 62 -8.14 4.70 -21.30
N ALA A 63 -7.09 4.43 -22.06
CA ALA A 63 -5.93 3.70 -21.58
C ALA A 63 -5.28 4.39 -20.36
N ALA A 64 -5.21 5.72 -20.34
CA ALA A 64 -4.65 6.46 -19.20
C ALA A 64 -5.48 6.31 -17.91
N PHE A 65 -6.79 5.99 -17.99
CA PHE A 65 -7.58 5.66 -16.81
C PHE A 65 -7.33 4.24 -16.28
N TYR A 66 -6.95 3.32 -17.15
CA TYR A 66 -6.71 1.92 -16.78
C TYR A 66 -5.28 1.66 -16.38
N TYR A 67 -4.36 2.36 -17.02
CA TYR A 67 -2.93 2.20 -16.80
C TYR A 67 -2.42 3.54 -16.27
N ASP A 68 -2.39 3.71 -14.97
CA ASP A 68 -1.69 4.84 -14.39
C ASP A 68 -0.19 4.62 -14.57
N GLN A 69 0.25 4.87 -15.80
CA GLN A 69 1.65 4.70 -16.19
C GLN A 69 2.52 5.79 -15.61
N PHE A 70 1.91 6.93 -15.21
CA PHE A 70 2.69 8.06 -14.79
C PHE A 70 3.47 7.78 -13.51
N HIS A 71 2.94 6.92 -12.62
CA HIS A 71 3.47 6.99 -11.27
C HIS A 71 3.68 5.66 -10.59
N HIS A 72 3.41 4.53 -11.25
CA HIS A 72 3.63 3.19 -10.70
C HIS A 72 3.01 2.97 -9.32
N PHE A 73 1.95 3.72 -9.00
CA PHE A 73 1.15 3.58 -7.80
C PHE A 73 -0.21 3.02 -8.19
N MET A 74 -0.67 1.99 -7.48
CA MET A 74 -1.98 1.39 -7.76
C MET A 74 -3.09 2.34 -7.33
N ASP A 75 -3.85 2.82 -8.30
CA ASP A 75 -5.13 3.47 -8.09
C ASP A 75 -6.26 2.44 -8.18
N PRO A 76 -7.43 2.72 -7.60
CA PRO A 76 -8.60 1.88 -7.82
C PRO A 76 -8.92 1.83 -9.31
N GLY A 77 -9.58 0.77 -9.70
CA GLY A 77 -9.83 0.41 -11.09
C GLY A 77 -10.46 1.53 -11.92
N ALA A 78 -10.67 1.24 -13.17
CA ALA A 78 -11.21 2.18 -14.13
C ALA A 78 -12.61 2.68 -13.75
N PRO A 79 -12.89 3.98 -13.94
CA PRO A 79 -14.19 4.55 -13.64
C PRO A 79 -15.27 3.96 -14.54
N TYR A 80 -16.47 3.77 -14.00
CA TYR A 80 -17.61 3.28 -14.78
C TYR A 80 -18.12 4.33 -15.77
N PHE A 81 -18.22 5.60 -15.31
CA PHE A 81 -18.64 6.72 -16.14
C PHE A 81 -17.41 7.49 -16.62
N LEU A 82 -17.29 7.62 -17.94
CA LEU A 82 -16.27 8.42 -18.62
C LEU A 82 -16.95 9.54 -19.40
N PHE A 83 -16.59 10.76 -19.08
CA PHE A 83 -17.07 11.97 -19.74
C PHE A 83 -15.92 12.55 -20.56
N LEU A 84 -16.13 12.76 -21.85
CA LEU A 84 -15.12 13.26 -22.78
C LEU A 84 -15.54 14.58 -23.40
N SER A 85 -14.59 15.51 -23.51
CA SER A 85 -14.78 16.70 -24.36
C SER A 85 -14.68 16.29 -25.84
N LYS A 86 -15.35 17.08 -26.72
CA LYS A 86 -15.33 16.81 -28.17
C LYS A 86 -13.94 16.86 -28.79
N ASP A 87 -13.06 17.69 -28.26
CA ASP A 87 -11.68 17.82 -28.70
C ASP A 87 -10.73 16.83 -28.02
N SER A 88 -11.25 15.90 -27.20
CA SER A 88 -10.50 14.89 -26.42
C SER A 88 -9.41 15.47 -25.49
N LYS A 89 -9.42 16.77 -25.21
CA LYS A 89 -8.43 17.41 -24.34
C LYS A 89 -8.78 17.31 -22.86
N LEU A 90 -10.02 16.97 -22.54
CA LEU A 90 -10.50 16.78 -21.18
C LEU A 90 -11.27 15.45 -21.10
N ALA A 91 -10.88 14.62 -20.16
CA ALA A 91 -11.57 13.40 -19.80
C ALA A 91 -11.81 13.38 -18.30
N MET A 92 -13.02 13.06 -17.87
CA MET A 92 -13.38 12.94 -16.47
C MET A 92 -13.95 11.55 -16.21
N GLY A 93 -13.59 10.95 -15.08
CA GLY A 93 -14.08 9.67 -14.67
C GLY A 93 -14.61 9.68 -13.25
N ILE A 94 -15.75 9.04 -13.05
CA ILE A 94 -16.35 8.79 -11.73
C ILE A 94 -16.51 7.29 -11.58
N GLY A 95 -16.04 6.78 -10.48
CA GLY A 95 -16.14 5.36 -10.16
C GLY A 95 -16.01 5.11 -8.67
N GLY A 96 -16.09 3.85 -8.33
CA GLY A 96 -16.00 3.42 -6.95
C GLY A 96 -16.15 1.93 -6.80
N ALA A 97 -16.20 1.49 -5.55
CA ALA A 97 -16.50 0.11 -5.21
C ALA A 97 -17.33 0.05 -3.92
N VAL A 98 -18.31 -0.81 -3.90
CA VAL A 98 -18.97 -1.26 -2.67
C VAL A 98 -18.35 -2.58 -2.29
N ARG A 99 -17.77 -2.63 -1.08
CA ARG A 99 -17.07 -3.80 -0.56
C ARG A 99 -17.63 -4.21 0.79
N MET A 100 -17.94 -5.49 0.94
CA MET A 100 -18.33 -6.09 2.21
C MET A 100 -17.42 -7.27 2.50
N ARG A 101 -16.99 -7.36 3.76
CA ARG A 101 -16.24 -8.51 4.28
C ARG A 101 -16.92 -9.07 5.51
N ALA A 102 -16.90 -10.39 5.63
CA ALA A 102 -17.22 -11.12 6.85
C ALA A 102 -16.00 -11.94 7.25
N TYR A 103 -15.71 -12.06 8.53
CA TYR A 103 -14.58 -12.82 9.03
C TYR A 103 -14.89 -13.49 10.36
N TYR A 104 -14.18 -14.57 10.61
CA TYR A 104 -14.26 -15.30 11.88
C TYR A 104 -12.86 -15.58 12.40
N ASP A 105 -12.58 -15.11 13.62
CA ASP A 105 -11.31 -15.29 14.32
C ASP A 105 -11.40 -16.43 15.33
N TRP A 106 -10.30 -17.17 15.49
CA TRP A 106 -10.11 -18.09 16.61
C TRP A 106 -8.63 -18.16 17.02
N GLY A 107 -8.40 -18.60 18.28
CA GLY A 107 -7.07 -18.53 18.90
C GLY A 107 -6.75 -17.18 19.54
N GLY A 108 -7.60 -16.15 19.33
CA GLY A 108 -7.53 -14.81 19.86
C GLY A 108 -8.18 -13.84 18.90
N ALA A 109 -9.29 -13.22 19.31
CA ALA A 109 -9.93 -12.18 18.53
C ALA A 109 -9.05 -10.93 18.48
N MET A 110 -8.98 -10.30 17.32
CA MET A 110 -8.28 -9.03 17.16
C MET A 110 -9.25 -7.85 17.34
N PRO A 111 -8.84 -6.78 18.01
CA PRO A 111 -9.70 -5.60 18.22
C PRO A 111 -9.89 -4.76 16.93
N SER A 112 -9.47 -5.27 15.78
CA SER A 112 -9.49 -4.58 14.50
C SER A 112 -10.05 -5.47 13.40
N PRO A 113 -10.76 -4.89 12.40
CA PRO A 113 -11.14 -5.61 11.19
C PRO A 113 -9.95 -6.10 10.35
N GLY A 114 -8.75 -5.50 10.53
CA GLY A 114 -7.50 -5.94 9.89
C GLY A 114 -6.80 -7.01 10.73
N PHE A 115 -6.24 -8.02 10.06
CA PHE A 115 -5.51 -9.10 10.70
C PHE A 115 -4.03 -8.74 10.85
N ALA A 116 -3.63 -8.21 12.02
CA ALA A 116 -2.27 -7.81 12.32
C ALA A 116 -1.68 -8.67 13.46
N PRO A 117 -0.60 -9.45 13.24
CA PRO A 117 0.05 -10.23 14.29
C PRO A 117 0.41 -9.44 15.55
N ALA A 118 0.77 -8.18 15.43
CA ALA A 118 1.07 -7.32 16.57
C ALA A 118 -0.11 -7.14 17.54
N LEU A 119 -1.34 -7.33 17.08
CA LEU A 119 -2.56 -7.21 17.87
C LEU A 119 -3.01 -8.52 18.54
N ILE A 120 -2.32 -9.63 18.28
CA ILE A 120 -2.63 -10.90 18.95
C ILE A 120 -2.39 -10.73 20.46
N PRO A 121 -3.42 -10.93 21.32
CA PRO A 121 -3.30 -10.68 22.75
C PRO A 121 -2.37 -11.70 23.41
N ILE A 122 -1.38 -11.20 24.17
CA ILE A 122 -0.50 -11.98 25.03
C ILE A 122 -0.48 -11.30 26.40
N PRO A 123 -0.94 -11.96 27.48
CA PRO A 123 -1.51 -13.31 27.58
C PRO A 123 -2.83 -13.48 26.84
N ALA A 124 -3.30 -14.72 26.77
CA ALA A 124 -4.63 -15.04 26.22
C ALA A 124 -5.73 -14.27 26.95
N ASP A 125 -6.68 -13.72 26.20
CA ASP A 125 -7.94 -13.28 26.76
C ASP A 125 -8.99 -14.40 26.60
N PRO A 126 -9.35 -15.13 27.68
CA PRO A 126 -10.30 -16.25 27.59
C PRO A 126 -11.70 -15.80 27.14
N ALA A 127 -12.07 -14.55 27.38
CA ALA A 127 -13.37 -14.00 26.99
C ALA A 127 -13.46 -13.74 25.48
N ASN A 128 -12.33 -13.47 24.82
CA ASN A 128 -12.26 -13.07 23.41
C ASN A 128 -11.44 -14.06 22.57
N MET A 129 -11.68 -15.37 22.76
CA MET A 129 -10.99 -16.41 21.99
C MET A 129 -11.54 -16.60 20.58
N LYS A 130 -12.79 -16.20 20.35
CA LYS A 130 -13.50 -16.33 19.07
C LYS A 130 -14.30 -15.08 18.79
N HIS A 131 -14.32 -14.65 17.52
CA HIS A 131 -15.06 -13.48 17.11
C HIS A 131 -15.57 -13.62 15.68
N PHE A 132 -16.84 -13.28 15.46
CA PHE A 132 -17.39 -13.06 14.13
C PHE A 132 -17.55 -11.57 13.90
N GLY A 133 -17.01 -11.07 12.81
CA GLY A 133 -17.09 -9.66 12.46
C GLY A 133 -17.49 -9.44 11.00
N THR A 134 -18.03 -8.27 10.74
CA THR A 134 -18.31 -7.78 9.38
C THR A 134 -17.82 -6.35 9.24
N THR A 135 -17.42 -5.96 8.03
CA THR A 135 -16.96 -4.60 7.78
C THR A 135 -17.20 -4.17 6.34
N PRO A 136 -17.67 -2.93 6.10
CA PRO A 136 -17.71 -2.31 4.77
C PRO A 136 -16.39 -1.64 4.37
N ALA A 137 -15.32 -1.79 5.15
CA ALA A 137 -14.03 -1.18 4.87
C ALA A 137 -13.50 -1.54 3.48
N GLY A 138 -13.04 -0.54 2.75
CA GLY A 138 -12.64 -0.64 1.35
C GLY A 138 -13.75 -0.26 0.36
N THR A 139 -14.98 0.06 0.83
CA THR A 139 -15.95 0.80 0.05
C THR A 139 -15.39 2.19 -0.22
N CYS A 140 -15.34 2.61 -1.49
CA CYS A 140 -14.73 3.88 -1.89
C CYS A 140 -15.45 4.53 -3.05
N LEU A 141 -15.24 5.84 -3.17
CA LEU A 141 -15.61 6.65 -4.32
C LEU A 141 -14.38 7.39 -4.82
N PHE A 142 -14.21 7.50 -6.11
CA PHE A 142 -13.14 8.30 -6.69
C PHE A 142 -13.62 9.13 -7.88
N PHE A 143 -12.93 10.23 -8.07
CA PHE A 143 -13.07 11.14 -9.19
C PHE A 143 -11.69 11.41 -9.78
N ARG A 144 -11.57 11.28 -11.10
CA ARG A 144 -10.32 11.51 -11.82
C ARG A 144 -10.57 12.42 -13.01
N VAL A 145 -9.71 13.39 -13.21
CA VAL A 145 -9.70 14.26 -14.38
C VAL A 145 -8.36 14.15 -15.07
N LEU A 146 -8.37 13.93 -16.36
CA LEU A 146 -7.21 14.01 -17.23
C LEU A 146 -7.42 15.16 -18.20
N GLY A 147 -6.46 16.06 -18.30
CA GLY A 147 -6.55 17.20 -19.18
C GLY A 147 -5.22 17.53 -19.85
N GLN A 148 -5.33 18.30 -20.92
CA GLN A 148 -4.20 18.87 -21.61
C GLN A 148 -4.53 20.29 -22.02
N ASN A 149 -3.67 21.24 -21.67
CA ASN A 149 -3.79 22.60 -22.12
C ASN A 149 -2.42 23.19 -22.51
N LYS A 150 -2.43 24.35 -23.18
CA LYS A 150 -1.19 24.98 -23.66
C LYS A 150 -0.29 25.51 -22.53
N THR A 151 -0.88 25.86 -21.39
CA THR A 151 -0.16 26.49 -20.26
C THR A 151 0.42 25.46 -19.30
N LEU A 152 -0.36 24.45 -18.92
CA LEU A 152 0.02 23.45 -17.92
C LEU A 152 0.60 22.17 -18.54
N GLY A 153 0.47 21.99 -19.87
CA GLY A 153 0.79 20.71 -20.49
C GLY A 153 -0.27 19.66 -20.14
N GLU A 154 0.18 18.42 -19.88
CA GLU A 154 -0.66 17.35 -19.38
C GLU A 154 -0.84 17.45 -17.87
N TYR A 155 -2.08 17.27 -17.41
CA TYR A 155 -2.39 17.28 -15.98
C TYR A 155 -3.41 16.21 -15.62
N GLN A 156 -3.31 15.74 -14.39
CA GLN A 156 -4.26 14.83 -13.76
C GLN A 156 -4.67 15.39 -12.41
N LEU A 157 -5.98 15.32 -12.11
CA LEU A 157 -6.51 15.52 -10.77
C LEU A 157 -7.13 14.19 -10.30
N TYR A 158 -6.88 13.82 -9.07
CA TYR A 158 -7.41 12.59 -8.48
C TYR A 158 -7.88 12.84 -7.06
N ILE A 159 -9.10 12.43 -6.76
CA ILE A 159 -9.68 12.47 -5.42
C ILE A 159 -10.30 11.10 -5.16
N GLU A 160 -9.95 10.49 -4.02
CA GLU A 160 -10.52 9.24 -3.53
C GLU A 160 -10.91 9.40 -2.07
N ALA A 161 -12.11 8.95 -1.73
CA ALA A 161 -12.57 8.82 -0.36
C ALA A 161 -13.03 7.40 -0.09
N ASP A 162 -12.81 6.91 1.13
CA ASP A 162 -13.23 5.59 1.55
C ASP A 162 -14.01 5.63 2.90
N PHE A 163 -14.56 4.47 3.25
CA PHE A 163 -15.25 4.29 4.52
C PHE A 163 -14.35 3.54 5.49
N THR A 164 -13.99 4.20 6.59
CA THR A 164 -13.13 3.67 7.65
C THR A 164 -13.60 4.20 9.02
N GLY A 165 -12.72 4.32 10.01
CA GLY A 165 -13.02 4.88 11.32
C GLY A 165 -13.93 3.98 12.15
N TYR A 166 -14.79 4.58 12.99
CA TYR A 166 -15.65 3.85 13.89
C TYR A 166 -16.59 2.90 13.14
N GLN A 167 -16.48 1.62 13.42
CA GLN A 167 -17.19 0.55 12.74
C GLN A 167 -17.04 0.57 11.20
N SER A 168 -15.96 1.17 10.67
CA SER A 168 -15.70 1.36 9.23
C SER A 168 -16.80 2.14 8.49
N ARG A 169 -17.42 3.12 9.14
CA ARG A 169 -18.54 3.91 8.60
C ARG A 169 -18.22 5.38 8.38
N ASP A 170 -17.08 5.87 8.88
CA ASP A 170 -16.67 7.25 8.68
C ASP A 170 -16.15 7.45 7.25
N PHE A 171 -16.73 8.43 6.56
CA PHE A 171 -16.29 8.84 5.24
C PHE A 171 -15.09 9.76 5.38
N ARG A 172 -13.94 9.37 4.81
CA ARG A 172 -12.70 10.15 4.90
C ARG A 172 -11.96 10.24 3.57
N LEU A 173 -11.20 11.32 3.45
CA LEU A 173 -10.28 11.49 2.34
C LEU A 173 -9.17 10.43 2.41
N LYS A 174 -8.98 9.70 1.31
CA LYS A 174 -7.95 8.68 1.17
C LYS A 174 -6.80 9.15 0.30
N LYS A 175 -7.10 9.89 -0.78
CA LYS A 175 -6.13 10.52 -1.67
C LYS A 175 -6.73 11.80 -2.24
N ALA A 176 -5.94 12.84 -2.43
CA ALA A 176 -6.31 14.06 -3.15
C ALA A 176 -5.05 14.73 -3.68
N TYR A 177 -4.76 14.56 -4.96
CA TYR A 177 -3.54 15.09 -5.55
C TYR A 177 -3.74 15.57 -6.99
N ALA A 178 -2.87 16.46 -7.39
CA ALA A 178 -2.70 16.89 -8.76
C ALA A 178 -1.35 16.42 -9.30
N ILE A 179 -1.34 15.98 -10.55
CA ILE A 179 -0.13 15.72 -11.31
C ILE A 179 -0.09 16.72 -12.46
N ILE A 180 1.01 17.44 -12.60
CA ILE A 180 1.23 18.41 -13.66
C ILE A 180 2.62 18.12 -14.24
N ASN A 181 2.64 17.60 -15.46
CA ASN A 181 3.85 17.03 -16.06
C ASN A 181 4.52 16.03 -15.10
N ASP A 182 5.75 16.29 -14.66
CA ASP A 182 6.52 15.42 -13.78
C ASP A 182 6.29 15.67 -12.27
N PHE A 183 5.46 16.64 -11.91
CA PHE A 183 5.21 17.00 -10.52
C PHE A 183 3.89 16.45 -10.00
N THR A 184 3.92 15.84 -8.82
CA THR A 184 2.74 15.46 -8.03
C THR A 184 2.67 16.34 -6.79
N VAL A 185 1.52 16.95 -6.53
CA VAL A 185 1.29 17.79 -5.35
C VAL A 185 -0.03 17.40 -4.70
N GLY A 186 -0.02 17.16 -3.39
CA GLY A 186 -1.21 16.85 -2.61
C GLY A 186 -1.06 15.62 -1.72
N TYR A 187 -2.19 15.08 -1.25
CA TYR A 187 -2.25 13.90 -0.39
C TYR A 187 -2.23 12.63 -1.25
N ALA A 188 -1.08 11.99 -1.33
CA ALA A 188 -0.80 10.88 -2.24
C ALA A 188 0.02 9.79 -1.55
N PRO A 189 0.08 8.57 -2.11
CA PRO A 189 0.99 7.55 -1.61
C PRO A 189 2.43 8.07 -1.56
N SER A 190 3.10 7.83 -0.43
CA SER A 190 4.49 8.22 -0.22
C SER A 190 5.40 7.66 -1.32
N THR A 191 6.43 8.41 -1.67
CA THR A 191 7.47 7.98 -2.62
C THR A 191 8.27 6.78 -2.11
N PHE A 192 8.31 6.59 -0.79
CA PHE A 192 8.89 5.40 -0.16
C PHE A 192 8.09 4.13 -0.46
N SER A 193 6.77 4.21 -0.63
CA SER A 193 5.87 3.06 -0.78
C SER A 193 5.91 2.42 -2.17
N ASP A 194 5.68 1.11 -2.23
CA ASP A 194 5.45 0.37 -3.48
C ASP A 194 4.19 -0.51 -3.35
N PRO A 195 3.00 0.09 -3.52
CA PRO A 195 1.75 -0.67 -3.40
C PRO A 195 1.60 -1.78 -4.44
N ALA A 196 2.26 -1.66 -5.60
CA ALA A 196 2.21 -2.66 -6.66
C ALA A 196 2.90 -3.98 -6.26
N ALA A 197 3.88 -3.92 -5.34
CA ALA A 197 4.60 -5.09 -4.84
C ALA A 197 3.91 -5.78 -3.64
N VAL A 198 2.70 -5.33 -3.25
CA VAL A 198 1.90 -5.97 -2.21
C VAL A 198 1.05 -7.07 -2.83
N PRO A 199 1.16 -8.33 -2.38
CA PRO A 199 0.32 -9.42 -2.87
C PRO A 199 -1.16 -9.17 -2.55
N PRO A 200 -2.10 -9.61 -3.42
CA PRO A 200 -3.53 -9.42 -3.17
C PRO A 200 -4.00 -10.24 -1.96
N THR A 201 -4.80 -9.59 -1.09
CA THR A 201 -5.41 -10.20 0.10
C THR A 201 -6.88 -9.79 0.23
N VAL A 202 -7.71 -10.65 0.83
CA VAL A 202 -9.07 -10.30 1.24
C VAL A 202 -9.01 -9.41 2.46
N ASP A 203 -8.10 -9.67 3.40
CA ASP A 203 -7.87 -8.78 4.53
C ASP A 203 -7.20 -7.47 4.08
N ALA A 204 -7.70 -6.34 4.56
CA ALA A 204 -7.19 -5.02 4.16
C ALA A 204 -5.82 -4.69 4.77
N GLN A 205 -5.48 -5.30 5.92
CA GLN A 205 -4.17 -5.12 6.54
C GLN A 205 -3.06 -5.66 5.64
N GLY A 206 -3.27 -6.86 5.08
CA GLY A 206 -2.29 -7.52 4.21
C GLY A 206 -1.04 -7.97 4.98
N PRO A 207 0.13 -8.04 4.31
CA PRO A 207 1.36 -8.54 4.91
C PRO A 207 1.83 -7.73 6.12
N ALA A 208 2.45 -8.41 7.10
CA ALA A 208 2.93 -7.80 8.34
C ALA A 208 3.97 -6.65 8.13
N ASN A 209 4.70 -6.66 7.02
CA ASN A 209 5.69 -5.63 6.67
C ASN A 209 5.19 -4.60 5.64
N LYS A 210 3.89 -4.53 5.38
CA LYS A 210 3.33 -3.65 4.35
C LYS A 210 3.58 -2.18 4.66
N MET A 211 4.40 -1.51 3.85
CA MET A 211 4.74 -0.10 3.95
C MET A 211 4.04 0.67 2.83
N THR A 212 2.85 1.19 3.11
CA THR A 212 2.05 1.95 2.14
C THR A 212 1.50 3.24 2.75
N PRO A 213 2.36 4.09 3.34
CA PRO A 213 1.92 5.36 3.90
C PRO A 213 1.41 6.29 2.80
N THR A 214 0.51 7.19 3.19
CA THR A 214 0.02 8.29 2.36
C THR A 214 0.33 9.59 3.09
N SER A 215 0.89 10.56 2.38
CA SER A 215 1.35 11.84 2.96
C SER A 215 0.93 13.01 2.07
N VAL A 216 0.83 14.20 2.64
CA VAL A 216 0.85 15.43 1.84
C VAL A 216 2.28 15.61 1.35
N LEU A 217 2.46 15.68 0.04
CA LEU A 217 3.79 15.69 -0.58
C LEU A 217 3.87 16.61 -1.80
N VAL A 218 5.10 16.98 -2.11
CA VAL A 218 5.51 17.44 -3.42
C VAL A 218 6.55 16.45 -3.93
N ARG A 219 6.26 15.81 -5.06
CA ARG A 219 7.12 14.81 -5.70
C ARG A 219 7.48 15.24 -7.10
N TYR A 220 8.74 15.10 -7.45
CA TYR A 220 9.26 15.24 -8.81
C TYR A 220 9.65 13.86 -9.33
N MET A 221 9.09 13.47 -10.48
CA MET A 221 9.27 12.15 -11.07
C MET A 221 9.43 12.25 -12.60
N PRO A 222 10.63 12.63 -13.09
CA PRO A 222 10.91 12.71 -14.52
C PRO A 222 11.02 11.32 -15.13
N VAL A 223 10.59 11.19 -16.37
CA VAL A 223 10.88 10.01 -17.20
C VAL A 223 12.28 10.18 -17.79
N VAL A 224 13.24 9.38 -17.33
CA VAL A 224 14.63 9.49 -17.76
C VAL A 224 14.92 8.62 -18.98
N LYS A 225 14.35 7.41 -19.02
CA LYS A 225 14.44 6.44 -20.13
C LYS A 225 13.22 5.53 -20.07
N ASP A 226 12.89 4.85 -21.15
CA ASP A 226 11.69 4.00 -21.30
C ASP A 226 11.47 2.95 -20.20
N LYS A 227 12.52 2.56 -19.48
CA LYS A 227 12.47 1.50 -18.45
C LYS A 227 12.91 1.96 -17.07
N TRP A 228 13.47 3.17 -16.95
CA TRP A 228 13.99 3.68 -15.70
C TRP A 228 13.17 4.84 -15.20
N TYR A 229 12.73 4.75 -13.97
CA TYR A 229 11.93 5.76 -13.27
C TYR A 229 12.63 6.16 -11.98
N PHE A 230 12.69 7.46 -11.74
CA PHE A 230 13.24 8.03 -10.52
C PHE A 230 12.25 9.00 -9.93
N ALA A 231 12.15 9.06 -8.62
CA ALA A 231 11.37 10.09 -7.96
C ALA A 231 12.07 10.57 -6.71
N VAL A 232 11.85 11.85 -6.41
CA VAL A 232 12.24 12.48 -5.14
C VAL A 232 11.05 13.27 -4.61
N SER A 233 10.89 13.32 -3.30
CA SER A 233 9.79 14.06 -2.67
C SER A 233 10.18 14.68 -1.34
N ALA A 234 9.45 15.74 -0.98
CA ALA A 234 9.33 16.24 0.37
C ALA A 234 7.90 15.93 0.85
N GLU A 235 7.77 15.31 2.02
CA GLU A 235 6.53 14.74 2.54
C GLU A 235 6.26 15.22 3.97
N THR A 236 4.98 15.35 4.35
CA THR A 236 4.61 15.70 5.71
C THR A 236 5.05 14.59 6.68
N PRO A 237 5.85 14.92 7.71
CA PRO A 237 6.31 13.93 8.66
C PRO A 237 5.18 13.45 9.57
N GLU A 238 5.06 12.13 9.72
CA GLU A 238 4.23 11.48 10.72
C GLU A 238 5.13 10.70 11.68
N THR A 239 5.02 10.94 12.98
CA THR A 239 5.88 10.30 13.98
C THR A 239 5.05 9.68 15.08
N SER A 240 5.31 8.42 15.39
CA SER A 240 4.77 7.74 16.58
C SER A 240 5.84 7.67 17.66
N ILE A 241 5.56 8.26 18.82
CA ILE A 241 6.48 8.29 19.97
C ILE A 241 5.93 7.38 21.04
N GLY A 242 6.76 6.45 21.50
CA GLY A 242 6.53 5.64 22.70
C GLY A 242 6.56 6.53 23.92
N ALA A 243 5.39 6.90 24.41
CA ALA A 243 5.24 7.86 25.47
C ALA A 243 5.75 7.30 26.79
N ASP A 244 6.80 7.88 27.30
CA ASP A 244 7.16 7.78 28.71
C ASP A 244 6.58 8.97 29.46
N GLY A 245 5.28 9.01 29.50
CA GLY A 245 4.40 9.84 30.32
C GLY A 245 4.87 11.22 30.72
N SER A 246 5.77 11.35 31.68
CA SER A 246 6.15 12.63 32.31
C SER A 246 7.44 13.24 31.74
N ASP A 247 8.37 12.42 31.24
CA ASP A 247 9.74 12.85 30.96
C ASP A 247 9.96 13.35 29.53
N THR A 248 9.07 12.99 28.61
CA THR A 248 9.16 13.38 27.20
C THR A 248 7.81 13.83 26.65
N ARG A 249 7.85 14.72 25.67
CA ARG A 249 6.65 15.21 24.96
C ARG A 249 6.88 15.26 23.46
N THR A 250 5.85 14.89 22.72
CA THR A 250 5.80 15.06 21.26
C THR A 250 5.84 16.56 20.93
N VAL A 251 6.65 16.94 19.96
CA VAL A 251 6.68 18.27 19.36
C VAL A 251 6.54 18.15 17.84
N SER A 252 6.13 19.25 17.21
CA SER A 252 6.05 19.29 15.75
C SER A 252 7.43 19.15 15.12
N ASN A 253 7.56 18.28 14.12
CA ASN A 253 8.77 18.22 13.32
C ASN A 253 8.90 19.52 12.49
N TRP A 254 10.11 20.03 12.38
CA TRP A 254 10.40 21.30 11.72
C TRP A 254 10.93 21.11 10.29
N LEU A 255 11.29 19.88 9.90
CA LEU A 255 11.67 19.51 8.56
C LEU A 255 10.68 18.50 7.98
N PRO A 256 10.42 18.52 6.66
CA PRO A 256 9.72 17.43 5.99
C PRO A 256 10.56 16.15 5.98
N ASP A 257 9.90 15.02 5.82
CA ASP A 257 10.54 13.78 5.45
C ASP A 257 10.94 13.84 3.97
N PHE A 258 12.13 13.34 3.62
CA PHE A 258 12.61 13.28 2.25
C PHE A 258 12.65 11.82 1.79
N ALA A 259 11.94 11.52 0.71
CA ALA A 259 11.93 10.18 0.14
C ALA A 259 12.38 10.18 -1.31
N ALA A 260 12.95 9.07 -1.75
CA ALA A 260 13.35 8.86 -3.12
C ALA A 260 13.21 7.39 -3.52
N PHE A 261 13.02 7.12 -4.81
CA PHE A 261 13.19 5.77 -5.35
C PHE A 261 13.87 5.77 -6.71
N ALA A 262 14.46 4.62 -7.03
CA ALA A 262 14.87 4.23 -8.36
C ALA A 262 14.17 2.92 -8.73
N GLN A 263 13.54 2.87 -9.90
CA GLN A 263 12.82 1.70 -10.39
C GLN A 263 13.26 1.34 -11.80
N TYR A 264 13.49 0.05 -12.01
CA TYR A 264 13.67 -0.53 -13.33
C TYR A 264 12.47 -1.39 -13.68
N GLN A 265 11.78 -1.05 -14.76
CA GLN A 265 10.59 -1.76 -15.27
C GLN A 265 10.94 -2.41 -16.60
N TRP A 266 10.96 -3.75 -16.65
CA TRP A 266 11.27 -4.48 -17.88
C TRP A 266 10.05 -4.84 -18.72
N ALA A 267 8.84 -4.88 -18.06
CA ALA A 267 7.57 -5.10 -18.73
C ALA A 267 6.45 -4.41 -17.95
N HIS A 268 5.27 -4.30 -18.53
CA HIS A 268 4.11 -3.70 -17.87
C HIS A 268 3.80 -4.44 -16.55
N GLY A 269 3.70 -3.69 -15.43
CA GLY A 269 3.46 -4.25 -14.10
C GLY A 269 4.61 -5.07 -13.50
N GLN A 270 5.76 -5.18 -14.18
CA GLN A 270 6.91 -5.96 -13.72
C GLN A 270 8.12 -5.05 -13.51
N HIS A 271 8.56 -4.93 -12.27
CA HIS A 271 9.62 -4.01 -11.91
C HIS A 271 10.41 -4.48 -10.69
N ILE A 272 11.54 -3.85 -10.48
CA ILE A 272 12.28 -3.81 -9.22
C ILE A 272 12.45 -2.36 -8.81
N ARG A 273 12.22 -2.05 -7.54
CA ARG A 273 12.31 -0.72 -6.97
C ARG A 273 13.16 -0.73 -5.73
N LEU A 274 14.09 0.20 -5.65
CA LEU A 274 14.82 0.55 -4.44
C LEU A 274 14.32 1.92 -3.99
N SER A 275 13.74 2.01 -2.81
CA SER A 275 13.28 3.26 -2.21
C SER A 275 13.96 3.53 -0.87
N GLY A 276 14.08 4.80 -0.53
CA GLY A 276 14.63 5.27 0.73
C GLY A 276 13.87 6.48 1.26
N ILE A 277 13.89 6.65 2.57
CA ILE A 277 13.33 7.82 3.26
C ILE A 277 14.26 8.24 4.38
N VAL A 278 14.41 9.56 4.57
CA VAL A 278 15.14 10.17 5.69
C VAL A 278 14.17 11.09 6.42
N ARG A 279 14.17 11.00 7.74
CA ARG A 279 13.19 11.63 8.63
C ARG A 279 13.87 12.41 9.75
N THR A 280 13.23 13.49 10.16
CA THR A 280 13.61 14.20 11.39
C THR A 280 12.55 13.95 12.45
N LEU A 281 12.94 13.30 13.54
CA LEU A 281 12.05 12.88 14.61
C LEU A 281 12.31 13.78 15.84
N SER A 282 11.41 14.74 16.08
CA SER A 282 11.59 15.76 17.12
C SER A 282 10.81 15.44 18.39
N TYR A 283 11.42 15.61 19.53
CA TYR A 283 10.79 15.48 20.84
C TYR A 283 11.34 16.49 21.86
N ARG A 284 10.59 16.73 22.92
CA ARG A 284 10.99 17.58 24.03
C ARG A 284 11.35 16.75 25.25
N ASP A 285 12.55 16.92 25.75
CA ASP A 285 12.99 16.48 27.08
C ASP A 285 12.39 17.43 28.13
N MET A 286 11.45 16.92 28.91
CA MET A 286 10.75 17.71 29.94
C MET A 286 11.60 17.96 31.17
N LEU A 287 12.61 17.10 31.46
CA LEU A 287 13.51 17.24 32.56
C LEU A 287 14.50 18.37 32.33
N GLN A 288 15.01 18.51 31.09
CA GLN A 288 15.95 19.57 30.72
C GLN A 288 15.26 20.77 30.07
N GLY A 289 13.97 20.68 29.76
CA GLY A 289 13.24 21.74 29.08
C GLY A 289 13.72 22.04 27.66
N ARG A 290 14.34 21.07 26.96
CA ARG A 290 14.97 21.24 25.64
C ARG A 290 14.34 20.32 24.58
N ASN A 291 14.30 20.82 23.36
CA ASN A 291 13.92 20.00 22.20
C ASN A 291 15.16 19.27 21.67
N HIS A 292 14.94 18.05 21.20
CA HIS A 292 15.96 17.19 20.61
C HIS A 292 15.43 16.63 19.30
N ASP A 293 16.32 16.46 18.32
CA ASP A 293 16.05 15.83 17.04
C ASP A 293 16.84 14.52 16.92
N LYS A 294 16.20 13.51 16.36
CA LYS A 294 16.82 12.23 15.99
C LYS A 294 16.62 11.99 14.50
N ALA A 295 17.64 11.48 13.84
CA ALA A 295 17.50 11.03 12.48
C ALA A 295 16.80 9.66 12.44
N GLY A 296 15.71 9.59 11.69
CA GLY A 296 15.09 8.34 11.24
C GLY A 296 15.45 8.09 9.78
N TRP A 297 15.49 6.83 9.37
CA TRP A 297 15.69 6.47 7.98
C TRP A 297 15.23 5.05 7.71
N ALA A 298 14.84 4.79 6.48
CA ALA A 298 14.55 3.43 6.04
C ALA A 298 14.92 3.24 4.57
N VAL A 299 15.20 1.99 4.22
CA VAL A 299 15.36 1.53 2.84
C VAL A 299 14.40 0.38 2.59
N GLN A 300 13.85 0.32 1.38
CA GLN A 300 12.98 -0.77 0.93
C GLN A 300 13.43 -1.23 -0.45
N LEU A 301 13.59 -2.53 -0.61
CA LEU A 301 13.71 -3.21 -1.89
C LEU A 301 12.42 -3.94 -2.16
N SER A 302 11.81 -3.67 -3.30
CA SER A 302 10.54 -4.30 -3.70
C SER A 302 10.58 -4.72 -5.16
N GLY A 303 9.72 -5.65 -5.54
CA GLY A 303 9.62 -6.06 -6.91
C GLY A 303 8.42 -6.95 -7.21
N VAL A 304 8.02 -6.89 -8.46
CA VAL A 304 6.97 -7.70 -9.06
C VAL A 304 7.51 -8.31 -10.34
N GLY A 305 7.37 -9.62 -10.48
CA GLY A 305 7.79 -10.34 -11.68
C GLY A 305 6.80 -11.42 -12.06
N SER A 306 6.63 -11.64 -13.35
CA SER A 306 5.79 -12.73 -13.88
C SER A 306 6.66 -13.70 -14.67
N PRO A 307 7.27 -14.71 -13.99
CA PRO A 307 8.13 -15.70 -14.64
C PRO A 307 7.35 -16.57 -15.64
N HIS A 308 6.04 -16.65 -15.48
CA HIS A 308 5.12 -17.31 -16.41
C HIS A 308 3.85 -16.46 -16.50
N ARG A 309 3.17 -16.48 -17.67
CA ARG A 309 1.94 -15.66 -17.90
C ARG A 309 0.83 -15.87 -16.86
N ALA A 310 0.75 -17.05 -16.26
CA ALA A 310 -0.24 -17.36 -15.23
C ALA A 310 0.27 -17.05 -13.82
N MET A 311 1.56 -16.74 -13.61
CA MET A 311 2.18 -16.60 -12.30
C MET A 311 2.77 -15.22 -12.09
N THR A 312 2.49 -14.62 -10.95
CA THR A 312 3.11 -13.36 -10.50
C THR A 312 3.76 -13.57 -9.14
N VAL A 313 4.96 -13.08 -8.98
CA VAL A 313 5.73 -13.11 -7.73
C VAL A 313 5.86 -11.69 -7.22
N PHE A 314 5.62 -11.51 -5.93
CA PHE A 314 5.77 -10.25 -5.20
C PHE A 314 6.83 -10.44 -4.13
N ALA A 315 7.73 -9.50 -4.01
CA ALA A 315 8.74 -9.52 -2.96
C ALA A 315 8.99 -8.11 -2.42
N THR A 316 9.03 -7.98 -1.10
CA THR A 316 9.41 -6.74 -0.42
C THR A 316 10.31 -7.04 0.76
N ALA A 317 11.30 -6.18 0.99
CA ALA A 317 12.13 -6.19 2.18
C ALA A 317 12.44 -4.76 2.58
N ASN A 318 12.29 -4.44 3.86
CA ASN A 318 12.60 -3.13 4.40
C ASN A 318 13.46 -3.23 5.65
N TYR A 319 14.28 -2.22 5.89
CA TYR A 319 15.13 -2.07 7.06
C TYR A 319 15.36 -0.59 7.34
N GLY A 320 15.42 -0.22 8.61
CA GLY A 320 15.72 1.16 9.01
C GLY A 320 15.60 1.39 10.49
N HIS A 321 15.65 2.67 10.86
CA HIS A 321 15.53 3.19 12.22
C HIS A 321 14.44 4.26 12.27
N GLY A 322 13.53 4.21 13.27
CA GLY A 322 12.52 5.24 13.46
C GLY A 322 11.56 5.40 12.28
N TYR A 323 11.07 4.31 11.71
CA TYR A 323 10.17 4.33 10.57
C TYR A 323 8.89 3.49 10.78
N ALA A 324 8.61 3.12 12.01
CA ALA A 324 7.49 2.23 12.35
C ALA A 324 6.11 2.80 11.95
N SER A 325 5.93 4.13 12.04
CA SER A 325 4.69 4.79 11.62
C SER A 325 4.37 4.67 10.13
N LEU A 326 5.34 4.27 9.30
CA LEU A 326 5.14 4.14 7.86
C LEU A 326 4.31 2.90 7.45
N GLY A 327 4.08 1.96 8.37
CA GLY A 327 3.19 0.84 8.10
C GLY A 327 3.57 -0.48 8.80
N GLY A 328 2.89 -1.55 8.37
CA GLY A 328 3.11 -2.88 8.89
C GLY A 328 2.67 -3.08 10.34
N ASP A 329 3.12 -4.17 10.96
CA ASP A 329 2.80 -4.50 12.35
C ASP A 329 3.29 -3.42 13.33
N LEU A 330 4.42 -2.79 13.05
CA LEU A 330 5.03 -1.80 13.95
C LEU A 330 4.23 -0.50 14.06
N MET A 331 3.39 -0.20 13.07
CA MET A 331 2.47 0.94 13.12
C MET A 331 1.44 0.80 14.25
N MET A 332 1.18 -0.43 14.72
CA MET A 332 0.26 -0.70 15.83
C MET A 332 0.82 -0.29 17.20
N GLY A 333 2.13 0.04 17.27
CA GLY A 333 2.82 0.55 18.45
C GLY A 333 3.53 1.87 18.15
N ALA A 334 4.06 2.51 19.19
CA ALA A 334 4.75 3.79 19.06
C ALA A 334 6.28 3.58 18.99
N TYR A 335 6.77 2.99 17.88
CA TYR A 335 8.17 2.55 17.76
C TYR A 335 9.07 3.43 16.89
N ASP A 336 8.66 4.64 16.50
CA ASP A 336 9.57 5.57 15.82
C ASP A 336 10.62 6.13 16.78
N LEU A 337 10.17 6.57 17.97
CA LEU A 337 11.02 6.98 19.06
C LEU A 337 10.58 6.28 20.35
N VAL A 338 11.50 5.65 21.03
CA VAL A 338 11.24 4.95 22.30
C VAL A 338 12.17 5.41 23.39
N GLY A 339 11.73 5.31 24.66
CA GLY A 339 12.50 5.69 25.82
C GLY A 339 13.75 4.86 26.02
N ALA A 340 14.83 5.48 26.49
CA ALA A 340 16.04 4.79 26.90
C ALA A 340 15.93 4.49 28.41
N PRO A 341 15.81 3.22 28.85
CA PRO A 341 15.46 2.87 30.23
C PRO A 341 16.40 3.41 31.31
N LEU A 342 17.66 3.69 30.95
CA LEU A 342 18.67 4.20 31.87
C LEU A 342 18.95 5.70 31.70
N LEU A 343 18.23 6.39 30.81
CA LEU A 343 18.44 7.80 30.48
C LEU A 343 17.08 8.52 30.45
N PRO A 344 16.52 8.91 31.61
CA PRO A 344 15.26 9.64 31.67
C PRO A 344 15.30 10.89 30.78
N GLY A 345 14.20 11.20 30.11
CA GLY A 345 14.09 12.32 29.19
C GLY A 345 14.78 12.12 27.84
N LYS A 346 15.39 10.94 27.57
CA LYS A 346 16.04 10.64 26.30
C LYS A 346 15.29 9.57 25.51
N LEU A 347 15.05 9.88 24.21
CA LEU A 347 14.50 8.96 23.24
C LEU A 347 15.56 8.56 22.21
N TYR A 348 15.39 7.38 21.64
CA TYR A 348 16.20 6.89 20.52
C TYR A 348 15.31 6.28 19.44
N ALA A 349 15.81 6.25 18.21
CA ALA A 349 15.15 5.63 17.07
C ALA A 349 15.59 4.16 16.96
N PRO A 350 14.74 3.19 17.32
CA PRO A 350 15.10 1.78 17.26
C PRO A 350 15.17 1.28 15.83
N ALA A 351 15.94 0.22 15.61
CA ALA A 351 15.98 -0.47 14.36
C ALA A 351 14.80 -1.44 14.22
N SER A 352 14.40 -1.69 12.98
CA SER A 352 13.46 -2.76 12.63
C SER A 352 13.68 -3.25 11.21
N TYR A 353 13.18 -4.44 10.89
CA TYR A 353 13.12 -4.93 9.52
C TYR A 353 11.84 -5.71 9.27
N GLY A 354 11.47 -5.80 8.00
CA GLY A 354 10.39 -6.66 7.57
C GLY A 354 10.64 -7.22 6.17
N TRP A 355 9.94 -8.30 5.85
CA TRP A 355 9.96 -8.88 4.52
C TRP A 355 8.64 -9.57 4.21
N CYS A 356 8.31 -9.62 2.93
CA CYS A 356 7.18 -10.37 2.39
C CYS A 356 7.58 -11.07 1.10
N LEU A 357 7.08 -12.27 0.93
CA LEU A 357 7.10 -13.01 -0.32
C LEU A 357 5.66 -13.43 -0.65
N GLY A 358 5.22 -13.11 -1.86
CA GLY A 358 3.88 -13.41 -2.34
C GLY A 358 3.89 -14.09 -3.71
N PHE A 359 2.90 -14.94 -3.94
CA PHE A 359 2.68 -15.62 -5.20
C PHE A 359 1.22 -15.49 -5.59
N LYS A 360 0.95 -15.13 -6.83
CA LYS A 360 -0.38 -15.17 -7.42
C LYS A 360 -0.35 -16.12 -8.62
N TYR A 361 -1.35 -16.98 -8.71
CA TYR A 361 -1.56 -17.88 -9.84
C TYR A 361 -2.93 -17.68 -10.44
N ASN A 362 -2.98 -17.35 -11.71
CA ASN A 362 -4.22 -17.18 -12.49
C ASN A 362 -4.57 -18.52 -13.15
N PHE A 363 -5.62 -19.19 -12.66
CA PHE A 363 -6.15 -20.41 -13.26
C PHE A 363 -6.86 -20.10 -14.58
N THR A 364 -7.62 -18.99 -14.56
CA THR A 364 -8.31 -18.42 -15.71
C THR A 364 -8.23 -16.90 -15.65
N PRO A 365 -8.64 -16.13 -16.65
CA PRO A 365 -8.76 -14.67 -16.54
C PRO A 365 -9.69 -14.20 -15.40
N MET A 366 -10.64 -15.07 -14.98
CA MET A 366 -11.62 -14.75 -13.94
C MET A 366 -11.29 -15.35 -12.57
N LEU A 367 -10.44 -16.36 -12.48
CA LEU A 367 -10.16 -17.11 -11.24
C LEU A 367 -8.67 -17.10 -10.95
N PHE A 368 -8.29 -16.59 -9.80
CA PHE A 368 -6.91 -16.64 -9.32
C PHE A 368 -6.83 -16.92 -7.81
N ALA A 369 -5.70 -17.45 -7.40
CA ALA A 369 -5.37 -17.61 -5.99
C ALA A 369 -4.05 -16.88 -5.69
N SER A 370 -3.86 -16.52 -4.43
CA SER A 370 -2.57 -16.05 -3.96
C SER A 370 -2.20 -16.64 -2.60
N LEU A 371 -0.89 -16.67 -2.37
CA LEU A 371 -0.24 -17.04 -1.12
C LEU A 371 0.72 -15.93 -0.76
N SER A 372 0.73 -15.52 0.50
CA SER A 372 1.75 -14.61 1.02
C SER A 372 2.29 -15.08 2.37
N VAL A 373 3.56 -14.82 2.60
CA VAL A 373 4.23 -15.01 3.90
C VAL A 373 5.05 -13.76 4.19
N SER A 374 4.95 -13.26 5.41
CA SER A 374 5.62 -12.03 5.81
C SER A 374 6.05 -12.07 7.27
N GLN A 375 7.04 -11.26 7.60
CA GLN A 375 7.52 -11.06 8.96
C GLN A 375 7.92 -9.60 9.17
N THR A 376 7.64 -9.09 10.36
CA THR A 376 8.20 -7.83 10.86
C THR A 376 8.85 -8.06 12.20
N ARG A 377 10.03 -7.44 12.42
CA ARG A 377 10.80 -7.62 13.64
C ARG A 377 11.32 -6.30 14.17
N TYR A 378 11.10 -6.10 15.45
CA TYR A 378 11.60 -4.99 16.24
C TYR A 378 12.98 -5.32 16.83
N LEU A 379 13.94 -4.38 16.72
CA LEU A 379 15.35 -4.53 17.13
C LEU A 379 15.77 -3.35 18.04
N PRO A 380 15.31 -3.30 19.29
CA PRO A 380 15.73 -2.25 20.20
C PRO A 380 17.23 -2.35 20.52
N SER A 381 17.90 -1.21 20.66
CA SER A 381 19.30 -1.13 21.09
C SER A 381 19.47 -1.19 22.61
N HIS A 382 18.38 -1.03 23.37
CA HIS A 382 18.35 -1.10 24.82
C HIS A 382 17.46 -2.26 25.30
N ARG A 383 17.60 -2.58 26.59
CA ARG A 383 16.74 -3.58 27.22
C ARG A 383 15.30 -3.07 27.24
N VAL A 384 14.36 -3.90 26.83
CA VAL A 384 12.92 -3.62 26.81
C VAL A 384 12.17 -4.56 27.76
N SER A 385 10.91 -4.25 28.04
CA SER A 385 10.03 -5.11 28.82
C SER A 385 9.95 -6.53 28.22
N PRO A 386 9.87 -7.59 29.03
CA PRO A 386 9.59 -8.94 28.55
C PRO A 386 8.30 -9.02 27.71
N ASP A 387 7.28 -8.23 28.04
CA ASP A 387 5.99 -8.22 27.34
C ASP A 387 6.00 -7.46 26.01
N GLU A 388 7.12 -6.76 25.71
CA GLU A 388 7.26 -5.97 24.51
C GLU A 388 7.29 -6.86 23.25
N TYR A 389 6.65 -6.38 22.18
CA TYR A 389 6.62 -7.04 20.88
C TYR A 389 8.04 -7.23 20.31
N LYS A 390 8.36 -8.46 19.93
CA LYS A 390 9.65 -8.81 19.33
C LYS A 390 9.56 -9.02 17.84
N TYR A 391 8.61 -9.83 17.40
CA TYR A 391 8.30 -10.03 15.99
C TYR A 391 6.91 -10.63 15.79
N GLY A 392 6.32 -10.35 14.63
CA GLY A 392 5.13 -10.97 14.10
C GLY A 392 5.38 -11.64 12.76
N MET A 393 4.69 -12.72 12.50
CA MET A 393 4.61 -13.38 11.20
C MET A 393 3.16 -13.47 10.76
N ALA A 394 2.91 -13.21 9.49
CA ALA A 394 1.61 -13.41 8.87
C ALA A 394 1.75 -14.26 7.62
N SER A 395 0.79 -15.14 7.40
CA SER A 395 0.60 -15.82 6.12
C SER A 395 -0.85 -15.79 5.74
N ALA A 396 -1.13 -15.58 4.45
CA ALA A 396 -2.47 -15.58 3.90
C ALA A 396 -2.54 -16.48 2.67
N VAL A 397 -3.59 -17.26 2.56
CA VAL A 397 -3.93 -18.06 1.38
C VAL A 397 -5.33 -17.68 0.95
N ASN A 398 -5.50 -17.30 -0.30
CA ASN A 398 -6.79 -16.84 -0.77
C ASN A 398 -7.11 -17.29 -2.20
N VAL A 399 -8.39 -17.18 -2.53
CA VAL A 399 -8.93 -17.36 -3.87
C VAL A 399 -9.88 -16.21 -4.19
N PHE A 400 -9.77 -15.69 -5.41
CA PHE A 400 -10.64 -14.64 -5.93
C PHE A 400 -11.29 -15.10 -7.22
N TRP A 401 -12.58 -14.83 -7.32
CA TRP A 401 -13.36 -15.09 -8.53
C TRP A 401 -14.03 -13.80 -9.00
N ASN A 402 -13.63 -13.35 -10.17
CA ASN A 402 -14.25 -12.24 -10.90
C ASN A 402 -15.48 -12.78 -11.63
N MET A 403 -16.63 -12.82 -10.96
CA MET A 403 -17.89 -13.34 -11.52
C MET A 403 -18.33 -12.56 -12.77
N THR A 404 -18.08 -11.26 -12.75
CA THR A 404 -18.30 -10.34 -13.87
C THR A 404 -17.14 -9.33 -13.91
N PRO A 405 -16.99 -8.53 -14.97
CA PRO A 405 -16.00 -7.44 -15.00
C PRO A 405 -16.11 -6.43 -13.83
N ARG A 406 -17.23 -6.45 -13.11
CA ARG A 406 -17.51 -5.50 -12.03
C ARG A 406 -17.77 -6.15 -10.67
N MET A 407 -17.89 -7.47 -10.63
CA MET A 407 -18.19 -8.19 -9.40
C MET A 407 -17.11 -9.22 -9.10
N GLN A 408 -16.50 -9.08 -7.93
CA GLN A 408 -15.48 -9.99 -7.40
C GLN A 408 -15.93 -10.56 -6.06
N VAL A 409 -15.75 -11.85 -5.88
CA VAL A 409 -15.87 -12.53 -4.59
C VAL A 409 -14.51 -13.12 -4.23
N GLY A 410 -14.22 -13.21 -2.94
CA GLY A 410 -12.96 -13.78 -2.46
C GLY A 410 -13.15 -14.48 -1.12
N ALA A 411 -12.32 -15.49 -0.89
CA ALA A 411 -12.19 -16.16 0.40
C ALA A 411 -10.71 -16.25 0.77
N GLU A 412 -10.40 -16.14 2.07
CA GLU A 412 -9.04 -16.10 2.58
C GLU A 412 -8.95 -16.83 3.92
N TYR A 413 -7.83 -17.47 4.13
CA TYR A 413 -7.39 -17.97 5.42
C TYR A 413 -6.12 -17.27 5.81
N ASP A 414 -6.14 -16.65 7.00
CA ASP A 414 -5.00 -15.95 7.59
C ASP A 414 -4.49 -16.71 8.81
N PHE A 415 -3.18 -16.81 8.90
CA PHE A 415 -2.48 -17.30 10.08
C PHE A 415 -1.51 -16.24 10.56
N GLY A 416 -1.62 -15.86 11.86
CA GLY A 416 -0.74 -14.93 12.53
C GLY A 416 -0.02 -15.56 13.70
N TYR A 417 1.23 -15.12 13.91
CA TYR A 417 2.05 -15.50 15.05
C TYR A 417 2.73 -14.26 15.62
N ARG A 418 2.63 -14.08 16.94
CA ARG A 418 3.32 -13.02 17.69
C ARG A 418 4.22 -13.61 18.74
N ARG A 419 5.41 -13.02 18.93
CA ARG A 419 6.34 -13.32 20.02
C ARG A 419 6.83 -12.06 20.70
N ASN A 420 6.89 -12.08 22.03
CA ASN A 420 7.43 -11.04 22.87
C ASN A 420 8.89 -11.31 23.24
N PHE A 421 9.60 -10.32 23.82
CA PHE A 421 11.00 -10.46 24.25
C PHE A 421 11.17 -11.44 25.40
N GLY A 422 10.20 -11.55 26.31
CA GLY A 422 10.18 -12.55 27.40
C GLY A 422 10.10 -14.02 26.97
N GLY A 423 9.78 -14.24 25.69
CA GLY A 423 9.63 -15.58 25.13
C GLY A 423 8.19 -16.01 24.94
N ASP A 424 7.23 -15.31 25.54
CA ASP A 424 5.81 -15.56 25.37
C ASP A 424 5.39 -15.39 23.92
N HIS A 425 4.58 -16.31 23.45
CA HIS A 425 4.14 -16.31 22.07
C HIS A 425 2.72 -16.87 21.92
N ARG A 426 2.05 -16.43 20.85
CA ARG A 426 0.72 -16.95 20.47
C ARG A 426 0.51 -16.91 18.97
N SER A 427 -0.42 -17.75 18.52
CA SER A 427 -0.96 -17.71 17.17
C SER A 427 -2.46 -17.45 17.21
N ALA A 428 -2.94 -16.81 16.15
CA ALA A 428 -4.36 -16.61 15.87
C ALA A 428 -4.62 -16.94 14.40
N GLN A 429 -5.87 -17.28 14.10
CA GLN A 429 -6.29 -17.60 12.76
C GLN A 429 -7.57 -16.85 12.42
N ARG A 430 -7.75 -16.58 11.13
CA ARG A 430 -8.96 -15.94 10.57
C ARG A 430 -9.38 -16.66 9.31
N VAL A 431 -10.67 -16.86 9.12
CA VAL A 431 -11.27 -17.10 7.82
C VAL A 431 -12.08 -15.86 7.43
N GLY A 432 -11.86 -15.35 6.25
CA GLY A 432 -12.55 -14.21 5.71
C GLY A 432 -13.21 -14.48 4.36
N ALA A 433 -14.30 -13.81 4.09
CA ALA A 433 -14.95 -13.76 2.79
C ALA A 433 -15.25 -12.33 2.39
N MET A 434 -15.21 -12.05 1.09
CA MET A 434 -15.42 -10.72 0.53
C MET A 434 -16.35 -10.79 -0.68
N CYS A 435 -17.20 -9.78 -0.79
CA CYS A 435 -17.90 -9.45 -2.03
C CYS A 435 -17.63 -7.97 -2.36
N MET A 436 -17.25 -7.69 -3.60
CA MET A 436 -16.98 -6.34 -4.08
C MET A 436 -17.69 -6.12 -5.41
N PHE A 437 -18.37 -4.99 -5.54
CA PHE A 437 -18.96 -4.51 -6.79
C PHE A 437 -18.33 -3.16 -7.14
N SER A 438 -17.72 -3.06 -8.32
CA SER A 438 -17.09 -1.83 -8.83
C SER A 438 -17.98 -1.14 -9.85
N PHE A 439 -18.04 0.18 -9.82
CA PHE A 439 -18.83 1.00 -10.75
C PHE A 439 -18.09 2.25 -11.20
#